data_752f7755991820056f5964373f8a2c90
#
_entry.id   752f7755991820056f5964373f8a2c90
#
_cell.length_a   1.000
_cell.length_b   1.000
_cell.length_c   1.000
_cell.angle_alpha   90.00
_cell.angle_beta   90.00
_cell.angle_gamma   90.00
#
_symmetry.space_group_name_H-M   'P 1'
#
loop_
_entity.id
_entity.type
_entity.pdbx_description
1 polymer ?
#
loop_
_entity_poly.entity_id
_entity_poly.type
_entity_poly.pdbx_seq_one_letter_code
_entity_poly.pdbx_strand_id
1 'polypeptide(L)'
;EADDDGNVINTDKDDDKTINLSLDEWIGWKSIIDANGGLSTKEGSIYDKLGIKVNISIINDATQSSNALVSGKLDAAGYTINRTAFLSKKFADAAVDVIMPYVTNFSNGGDGIIAKSSINSVTDLVNAKIGVPQFSEAHSLVVWFVNQSDLSQDQKDTIINNLIFFETPDE
;
A
#
# COMPACT_ATOMS: atom_id res chain seq x y z
N GLU A 1 -6.41 -33.92 7.11
CA GLU A 1 -7.84 -34.08 7.46
C GLU A 1 -8.65 -33.18 6.52
N ALA A 2 -9.86 -33.57 6.19
CA ALA A 2 -10.78 -32.76 5.39
C ALA A 2 -11.88 -32.21 6.29
N ASP A 3 -12.37 -30.99 5.98
CA ASP A 3 -13.55 -30.44 6.65
C ASP A 3 -14.83 -31.19 6.21
N ASP A 4 -15.97 -30.89 6.83
CA ASP A 4 -17.26 -31.50 6.52
C ASP A 4 -17.71 -31.26 5.06
N ASP A 5 -17.11 -30.31 4.34
CA ASP A 5 -17.37 -30.00 2.91
C ASP A 5 -16.34 -30.66 1.97
N GLY A 6 -15.43 -31.47 2.49
CA GLY A 6 -14.44 -32.23 1.72
C GLY A 6 -13.21 -31.42 1.25
N ASN A 7 -12.97 -30.23 1.80
CA ASN A 7 -11.76 -29.48 1.54
C ASN A 7 -10.59 -30.06 2.34
N VAL A 8 -9.46 -30.27 1.69
CA VAL A 8 -8.24 -30.74 2.37
C VAL A 8 -7.72 -29.62 3.27
N ILE A 9 -7.93 -29.76 4.58
CA ILE A 9 -7.24 -28.91 5.56
C ILE A 9 -5.81 -29.42 5.61
N ASN A 10 -4.87 -28.62 5.12
CA ASN A 10 -3.46 -28.92 5.26
C ASN A 10 -3.08 -28.77 6.75
N THR A 11 -3.04 -29.90 7.45
CA THR A 11 -2.66 -29.99 8.86
C THR A 11 -1.15 -30.19 9.05
N ASP A 12 -0.35 -30.07 7.99
CA ASP A 12 1.09 -29.91 8.14
C ASP A 12 1.36 -28.54 8.79
N LYS A 13 1.15 -28.54 10.09
CA LYS A 13 1.57 -27.47 10.97
C LYS A 13 3.07 -27.42 10.94
N ASP A 14 3.60 -26.54 10.10
CA ASP A 14 4.90 -25.90 10.38
C ASP A 14 4.63 -24.98 11.58
N ASP A 15 4.59 -25.62 12.77
CA ASP A 15 4.03 -25.05 14.02
C ASP A 15 4.79 -23.83 14.53
N ASP A 16 5.77 -23.32 13.76
CA ASP A 16 6.64 -22.22 14.17
C ASP A 16 6.83 -21.11 13.14
N LYS A 17 6.07 -21.11 12.04
CA LYS A 17 6.21 -20.07 11.03
C LYS A 17 5.49 -18.79 11.48
N THR A 18 6.27 -17.79 11.87
CA THR A 18 5.79 -16.44 12.12
C THR A 18 5.72 -15.67 10.79
N ILE A 19 4.57 -15.09 10.48
CA ILE A 19 4.38 -14.23 9.31
C ILE A 19 4.92 -12.84 9.62
N ASN A 20 5.89 -12.38 8.85
CA ASN A 20 6.41 -11.02 8.92
C ASN A 20 5.64 -10.14 7.94
N LEU A 21 4.79 -9.25 8.46
CA LEU A 21 3.89 -8.39 7.70
C LEU A 21 4.34 -6.93 7.82
N SER A 22 4.42 -6.18 6.73
CA SER A 22 4.52 -4.72 6.81
C SER A 22 3.17 -4.05 6.56
N LEU A 23 2.90 -3.01 7.31
CA LEU A 23 1.79 -2.08 7.12
C LEU A 23 2.36 -0.66 7.15
N ASP A 24 1.64 0.31 6.56
CA ASP A 24 1.91 1.74 6.77
C ASP A 24 1.01 2.31 7.87
N GLU A 25 1.16 3.58 8.20
CA GLU A 25 0.41 4.27 9.26
C GLU A 25 -1.03 4.63 8.86
N TRP A 26 -1.67 3.82 8.06
CA TRP A 26 -3.06 4.06 7.68
C TRP A 26 -4.05 3.41 8.65
N ILE A 27 -5.04 4.18 9.08
CA ILE A 27 -6.05 3.72 10.08
C ILE A 27 -6.84 2.49 9.63
N GLY A 28 -6.95 2.23 8.33
CA GLY A 28 -7.65 1.06 7.80
C GLY A 28 -7.05 -0.28 8.20
N TRP A 29 -5.79 -0.31 8.64
CA TRP A 29 -5.12 -1.53 9.13
C TRP A 29 -5.47 -1.88 10.58
N LYS A 30 -6.23 -1.00 11.26
CA LYS A 30 -6.55 -1.20 12.68
C LYS A 30 -7.18 -2.56 12.97
N SER A 31 -8.05 -3.07 12.11
CA SER A 31 -8.69 -4.38 12.30
C SER A 31 -7.68 -5.54 12.33
N ILE A 32 -6.64 -5.48 11.51
CA ILE A 32 -5.56 -6.47 11.49
C ILE A 32 -4.74 -6.39 12.78
N ILE A 33 -4.37 -5.18 13.20
CA ILE A 33 -3.61 -4.94 14.43
C ILE A 33 -4.41 -5.38 15.66
N ASP A 34 -5.72 -5.06 15.71
CA ASP A 34 -6.61 -5.48 16.81
C ASP A 34 -6.77 -7.02 16.85
N ALA A 35 -6.93 -7.66 15.70
CA ALA A 35 -7.02 -9.13 15.62
C ALA A 35 -5.74 -9.81 16.10
N ASN A 36 -4.59 -9.18 15.88
CA ASN A 36 -3.28 -9.65 16.35
C ASN A 36 -3.02 -9.32 17.83
N GLY A 37 -3.76 -8.36 18.39
CA GLY A 37 -3.57 -7.86 19.76
C GLY A 37 -2.44 -6.85 19.90
N GLY A 38 -1.89 -6.35 18.78
CA GLY A 38 -0.77 -5.41 18.70
C GLY A 38 0.13 -5.70 17.51
N LEU A 39 1.36 -5.22 17.56
CA LEU A 39 2.34 -5.43 16.48
C LEU A 39 2.94 -6.86 16.49
N SER A 40 2.83 -7.59 17.59
CA SER A 40 3.14 -9.03 17.65
C SER A 40 1.93 -9.77 18.21
N THR A 41 1.73 -11.01 17.77
CA THR A 41 0.58 -11.82 18.21
C THR A 41 0.57 -11.96 19.72
N LYS A 42 -0.50 -11.48 20.32
CA LYS A 42 -0.68 -11.48 21.76
C LYS A 42 -1.52 -12.68 22.20
N GLU A 43 -1.16 -13.28 23.33
CA GLU A 43 -1.93 -14.35 23.95
C GLU A 43 -3.39 -13.97 24.13
N GLY A 44 -4.30 -14.85 23.70
CA GLY A 44 -5.74 -14.65 23.73
C GLY A 44 -6.31 -13.76 22.61
N SER A 45 -5.47 -13.24 21.71
CA SER A 45 -5.91 -12.52 20.50
C SER A 45 -6.65 -13.44 19.53
N ILE A 46 -7.25 -12.87 18.50
CA ILE A 46 -7.94 -13.66 17.46
C ILE A 46 -6.93 -14.54 16.72
N TYR A 47 -5.76 -13.99 16.32
CA TYR A 47 -4.75 -14.75 15.61
C TYR A 47 -4.13 -15.85 16.49
N ASP A 48 -3.88 -15.57 17.77
CA ASP A 48 -3.40 -16.58 18.72
C ASP A 48 -4.36 -17.78 18.83
N LYS A 49 -5.66 -17.51 18.96
CA LYS A 49 -6.70 -18.55 19.02
C LYS A 49 -6.80 -19.39 17.74
N LEU A 50 -6.37 -18.83 16.60
CA LEU A 50 -6.32 -19.51 15.32
C LEU A 50 -4.96 -20.20 15.07
N GLY A 51 -4.01 -20.11 16.01
CA GLY A 51 -2.66 -20.65 15.86
C GLY A 51 -1.81 -19.87 14.85
N ILE A 52 -2.16 -18.61 14.55
CA ILE A 52 -1.45 -17.76 13.61
C ILE A 52 -0.53 -16.82 14.40
N LYS A 53 0.76 -16.79 14.04
CA LYS A 53 1.74 -15.84 14.61
C LYS A 53 2.11 -14.80 13.58
N VAL A 54 1.97 -13.51 13.90
CA VAL A 54 2.28 -12.39 13.01
C VAL A 54 3.12 -11.35 13.73
N ASN A 55 4.23 -10.96 13.10
CA ASN A 55 5.00 -9.77 13.47
C ASN A 55 4.70 -8.66 12.46
N ILE A 56 4.17 -7.54 12.93
CA ILE A 56 3.83 -6.38 12.11
C ILE A 56 4.92 -5.33 12.27
N SER A 57 5.48 -4.89 11.16
CA SER A 57 6.40 -3.76 11.07
C SER A 57 5.69 -2.60 10.40
N ILE A 58 5.78 -1.40 10.97
CA ILE A 58 5.25 -0.18 10.34
C ILE A 58 6.34 0.37 9.42
N ILE A 59 6.09 0.38 8.13
CA ILE A 59 7.02 0.84 7.08
C ILE A 59 6.23 1.71 6.09
N ASN A 60 6.37 3.02 6.21
CA ASN A 60 5.67 3.99 5.38
C ASN A 60 6.24 4.07 3.96
N ASP A 61 7.56 3.92 3.83
CA ASP A 61 8.24 3.95 2.52
C ASP A 61 7.96 2.68 1.70
N ALA A 62 7.32 2.87 0.54
CA ALA A 62 6.95 1.78 -0.37
C ALA A 62 8.17 1.07 -0.98
N THR A 63 9.28 1.79 -1.17
CA THR A 63 10.52 1.23 -1.70
C THR A 63 11.17 0.33 -0.67
N GLN A 64 11.22 0.77 0.59
CA GLN A 64 11.76 0.00 1.69
C GLN A 64 10.95 -1.29 1.92
N SER A 65 9.63 -1.20 2.03
CA SER A 65 8.77 -2.37 2.26
C SER A 65 8.81 -3.36 1.09
N SER A 66 8.82 -2.86 -0.17
CA SER A 66 8.93 -3.74 -1.34
C SER A 66 10.32 -4.39 -1.47
N ASN A 67 11.40 -3.71 -1.09
CA ASN A 67 12.73 -4.32 -1.02
C ASN A 67 12.79 -5.44 0.03
N ALA A 68 12.15 -5.23 1.17
CA ALA A 68 12.08 -6.24 2.23
C ALA A 68 11.26 -7.47 1.79
N LEU A 69 10.16 -7.26 1.04
CA LEU A 69 9.37 -8.34 0.47
C LEU A 69 10.17 -9.12 -0.60
N VAL A 70 10.82 -8.43 -1.54
CA VAL A 70 11.68 -9.05 -2.57
C VAL A 70 12.83 -9.85 -1.97
N SER A 71 13.43 -9.37 -0.87
CA SER A 71 14.53 -10.07 -0.19
C SER A 71 14.08 -11.20 0.74
N GLY A 72 12.78 -11.47 0.88
CA GLY A 72 12.24 -12.48 1.77
C GLY A 72 12.34 -12.14 3.26
N LYS A 73 12.60 -10.88 3.61
CA LYS A 73 12.55 -10.40 5.00
C LYS A 73 11.10 -10.19 5.49
N LEU A 74 10.18 -9.99 4.56
CA LEU A 74 8.76 -9.95 4.77
C LEU A 74 8.10 -11.07 3.99
N ASP A 75 7.09 -11.66 4.57
CA ASP A 75 6.22 -12.66 3.93
C ASP A 75 5.02 -11.98 3.26
N ALA A 76 4.59 -10.82 3.79
CA ALA A 76 3.44 -10.07 3.30
C ALA A 76 3.61 -8.57 3.50
N ALA A 77 2.88 -7.79 2.71
CA ALA A 77 2.79 -6.33 2.87
C ALA A 77 1.35 -5.85 2.60
N GLY A 78 0.90 -4.87 3.38
CA GLY A 78 -0.34 -4.17 3.13
C GLY A 78 -0.10 -3.06 2.12
N TYR A 79 -0.71 -3.20 0.94
CA TYR A 79 -0.64 -2.20 -0.13
C TYR A 79 -2.02 -1.88 -0.66
N THR A 80 -2.17 -0.68 -1.19
CA THR A 80 -3.30 -0.37 -2.06
C THR A 80 -3.14 -1.02 -3.43
N ILE A 81 -4.23 -1.13 -4.18
CA ILE A 81 -4.19 -1.64 -5.55
C ILE A 81 -3.28 -0.78 -6.43
N ASN A 82 -3.34 0.56 -6.26
CA ASN A 82 -2.50 1.49 -7.01
C ASN A 82 -1.01 1.27 -6.73
N ARG A 83 -0.63 1.17 -5.45
CA ARG A 83 0.75 0.90 -5.04
C ARG A 83 1.23 -0.45 -5.57
N THR A 84 0.41 -1.47 -5.51
CA THR A 84 0.72 -2.79 -6.08
C THR A 84 0.96 -2.71 -7.57
N ALA A 85 0.15 -1.95 -8.31
CA ALA A 85 0.33 -1.73 -9.75
C ALA A 85 1.66 -1.03 -10.07
N PHE A 86 2.05 0.02 -9.33
CA PHE A 86 3.34 0.68 -9.49
C PHE A 86 4.53 -0.25 -9.21
N LEU A 87 4.41 -1.13 -8.23
CA LEU A 87 5.46 -2.05 -7.82
C LEU A 87 5.51 -3.33 -8.65
N SER A 88 4.50 -3.60 -9.49
CA SER A 88 4.37 -4.86 -10.24
C SER A 88 5.59 -5.20 -11.08
N LYS A 89 6.14 -4.20 -11.79
CA LYS A 89 7.37 -4.38 -12.58
C LYS A 89 8.56 -4.79 -11.71
N LYS A 90 8.72 -4.18 -10.55
CA LYS A 90 9.80 -4.50 -9.61
C LYS A 90 9.72 -5.95 -9.13
N PHE A 91 8.53 -6.43 -8.81
CA PHE A 91 8.33 -7.83 -8.40
C PHE A 91 8.63 -8.79 -9.55
N ALA A 92 8.15 -8.47 -10.76
CA ALA A 92 8.44 -9.27 -11.96
C ALA A 92 9.95 -9.32 -12.29
N ASP A 93 10.65 -8.18 -12.24
CA ASP A 93 12.08 -8.11 -12.48
C ASP A 93 12.90 -8.91 -11.45
N ALA A 94 12.38 -9.02 -10.23
CA ALA A 94 12.98 -9.80 -9.15
C ALA A 94 12.56 -11.29 -9.16
N ALA A 95 11.74 -11.72 -10.13
CA ALA A 95 11.17 -13.06 -10.23
C ALA A 95 10.43 -13.49 -8.94
N VAL A 96 9.74 -12.54 -8.28
CA VAL A 96 8.91 -12.78 -7.10
C VAL A 96 7.45 -12.82 -7.53
N ASP A 97 6.82 -13.98 -7.38
CA ASP A 97 5.38 -14.13 -7.60
C ASP A 97 4.62 -13.54 -6.41
N VAL A 98 3.91 -12.45 -6.65
CA VAL A 98 3.09 -11.77 -5.66
C VAL A 98 1.63 -12.08 -5.92
N ILE A 99 0.92 -12.55 -4.90
CA ILE A 99 -0.53 -12.74 -4.94
C ILE A 99 -1.22 -11.72 -4.04
N MET A 100 -2.44 -11.35 -4.40
CA MET A 100 -3.32 -10.52 -3.59
C MET A 100 -4.50 -11.37 -3.13
N PRO A 101 -4.40 -12.01 -1.95
CA PRO A 101 -5.38 -13.02 -1.54
C PRO A 101 -6.74 -12.42 -1.22
N TYR A 102 -6.78 -11.19 -0.73
CA TYR A 102 -8.04 -10.51 -0.41
C TYR A 102 -7.85 -8.98 -0.27
N VAL A 103 -8.95 -8.25 -0.36
CA VAL A 103 -9.03 -6.81 -0.11
C VAL A 103 -9.63 -6.58 1.27
N THR A 104 -8.86 -5.98 2.17
CA THR A 104 -9.30 -5.76 3.57
C THR A 104 -10.34 -4.68 3.70
N ASN A 105 -10.24 -3.64 2.88
CA ASN A 105 -11.11 -2.46 2.87
C ASN A 105 -10.85 -1.62 1.62
N PHE A 106 -11.62 -0.55 1.45
CA PHE A 106 -11.41 0.45 0.40
C PHE A 106 -11.69 1.84 0.96
N SER A 107 -10.95 2.85 0.49
CA SER A 107 -11.21 4.24 0.83
C SER A 107 -12.35 4.81 0.00
N ASN A 108 -13.12 5.72 0.60
CA ASN A 108 -14.16 6.48 -0.07
C ASN A 108 -14.01 7.95 0.29
N GLY A 109 -13.43 8.74 -0.62
CA GLY A 109 -13.16 10.16 -0.39
C GLY A 109 -12.00 10.41 0.60
N GLY A 110 -11.04 9.48 0.69
CA GLY A 110 -9.88 9.61 1.58
C GLY A 110 -8.79 10.53 1.05
N ASP A 111 -8.75 10.77 -0.27
CA ASP A 111 -7.73 11.59 -0.91
C ASP A 111 -8.33 12.88 -1.46
N GLY A 112 -7.54 13.95 -1.44
CA GLY A 112 -7.92 15.25 -1.95
C GLY A 112 -6.71 16.10 -2.34
N ILE A 113 -6.95 17.11 -3.18
CA ILE A 113 -5.93 18.08 -3.57
C ILE A 113 -6.18 19.38 -2.81
N ILE A 114 -5.18 19.82 -2.05
CA ILE A 114 -5.19 21.12 -1.36
C ILE A 114 -4.34 22.08 -2.17
N ALA A 115 -4.88 23.24 -2.51
CA ALA A 115 -4.19 24.24 -3.31
C ALA A 115 -4.32 25.63 -2.69
N LYS A 116 -3.39 26.54 -3.06
CA LYS A 116 -3.52 27.96 -2.76
C LYS A 116 -4.75 28.53 -3.47
N SER A 117 -5.35 29.57 -2.91
CA SER A 117 -6.52 30.24 -3.47
C SER A 117 -6.32 30.84 -4.88
N SER A 118 -5.07 30.98 -5.31
CA SER A 118 -4.72 31.41 -6.67
C SER A 118 -4.83 30.28 -7.71
N ILE A 119 -4.93 29.03 -7.29
CA ILE A 119 -5.13 27.85 -8.17
C ILE A 119 -6.63 27.58 -8.23
N ASN A 120 -7.25 27.87 -9.36
CA ASN A 120 -8.71 27.73 -9.54
C ASN A 120 -9.08 26.73 -10.63
N SER A 121 -8.10 26.30 -11.41
CA SER A 121 -8.30 25.36 -12.51
C SER A 121 -7.07 24.46 -12.70
N VAL A 122 -7.25 23.38 -13.43
CA VAL A 122 -6.15 22.48 -13.79
C VAL A 122 -5.08 23.18 -14.64
N THR A 123 -5.44 24.20 -15.40
CA THR A 123 -4.48 24.99 -16.20
C THR A 123 -3.48 25.73 -15.32
N ASP A 124 -3.89 26.16 -14.14
CA ASP A 124 -3.00 26.86 -13.20
C ASP A 124 -1.90 25.94 -12.63
N LEU A 125 -2.08 24.62 -12.76
CA LEU A 125 -1.11 23.64 -12.30
C LEU A 125 0.14 23.55 -13.21
N VAL A 126 0.08 24.00 -14.45
CA VAL A 126 1.21 23.90 -15.41
C VAL A 126 2.49 24.54 -14.87
N ASN A 127 2.37 25.62 -14.09
CA ASN A 127 3.50 26.32 -13.48
C ASN A 127 3.54 26.18 -11.96
N ALA A 128 2.70 25.32 -11.39
CA ALA A 128 2.65 25.11 -9.95
C ALA A 128 3.68 24.08 -9.50
N LYS A 129 4.13 24.21 -8.25
CA LYS A 129 4.87 23.16 -7.55
C LYS A 129 3.85 22.29 -6.84
N ILE A 130 3.83 21.01 -7.18
CA ILE A 130 2.89 20.04 -6.63
C ILE A 130 3.68 18.98 -5.87
N GLY A 131 3.52 18.98 -4.54
CA GLY A 131 4.13 17.98 -3.68
C GLY A 131 3.21 16.76 -3.54
N VAL A 132 3.78 15.56 -3.67
CA VAL A 132 3.07 14.29 -3.45
C VAL A 132 4.03 13.23 -2.91
N PRO A 133 3.59 12.33 -2.02
CA PRO A 133 4.36 11.13 -1.68
C PRO A 133 4.46 10.20 -2.91
N GLN A 134 5.66 9.77 -3.25
CA GLN A 134 5.87 8.92 -4.42
C GLN A 134 5.17 7.56 -4.27
N PHE A 135 4.56 7.07 -5.34
CA PHE A 135 3.83 5.78 -5.40
C PHE A 135 2.62 5.69 -4.44
N SER A 136 2.14 6.84 -3.96
CA SER A 136 0.94 6.91 -3.13
C SER A 136 -0.34 7.04 -3.95
N GLU A 137 -1.47 6.96 -3.26
CA GLU A 137 -2.81 7.23 -3.80
C GLU A 137 -2.92 8.69 -4.27
N ALA A 138 -2.34 9.63 -3.51
CA ALA A 138 -2.28 11.04 -3.87
C ALA A 138 -1.52 11.26 -5.19
N HIS A 139 -0.41 10.53 -5.40
CA HIS A 139 0.30 10.55 -6.68
C HIS A 139 -0.60 10.07 -7.82
N SER A 140 -1.27 8.94 -7.64
CA SER A 140 -2.21 8.40 -8.62
C SER A 140 -3.36 9.37 -8.91
N LEU A 141 -3.90 10.03 -7.88
CA LEU A 141 -4.99 11.00 -8.00
C LEU A 141 -4.57 12.19 -8.87
N VAL A 142 -3.39 12.76 -8.61
CA VAL A 142 -2.88 13.91 -9.40
C VAL A 142 -2.67 13.50 -10.85
N VAL A 143 -2.02 12.37 -11.12
CA VAL A 143 -1.78 11.87 -12.48
C VAL A 143 -3.10 11.62 -13.20
N TRP A 144 -4.07 10.97 -12.53
CA TRP A 144 -5.39 10.74 -13.09
C TRP A 144 -6.11 12.06 -13.40
N PHE A 145 -6.14 13.00 -12.45
CA PHE A 145 -6.81 14.29 -12.59
C PHE A 145 -6.24 15.09 -13.75
N VAL A 146 -4.93 15.16 -13.89
CA VAL A 146 -4.24 15.84 -14.99
C VAL A 146 -4.58 15.17 -16.34
N ASN A 147 -4.56 13.83 -16.39
CA ASN A 147 -4.85 13.08 -17.62
C ASN A 147 -6.31 13.22 -18.08
N GLN A 148 -7.26 13.40 -17.15
CA GLN A 148 -8.68 13.62 -17.49
C GLN A 148 -8.98 15.05 -17.93
N SER A 149 -8.02 15.96 -17.81
CA SER A 149 -8.24 17.38 -18.20
C SER A 149 -8.14 17.60 -19.72
N ASP A 150 -8.63 18.77 -20.17
CA ASP A 150 -8.54 19.23 -21.56
C ASP A 150 -7.20 19.88 -21.91
N LEU A 151 -6.16 19.75 -21.06
CA LEU A 151 -4.82 20.24 -21.32
C LEU A 151 -4.19 19.51 -22.52
N SER A 152 -3.29 20.22 -23.24
CA SER A 152 -2.46 19.57 -24.26
C SER A 152 -1.53 18.51 -23.63
N GLN A 153 -1.06 17.55 -24.42
CA GLN A 153 -0.16 16.52 -23.93
C GLN A 153 1.11 17.12 -23.33
N ASP A 154 1.70 18.14 -23.98
CA ASP A 154 2.89 18.83 -23.48
C ASP A 154 2.66 19.49 -22.09
N GLN A 155 1.45 20.05 -21.88
CA GLN A 155 1.10 20.62 -20.57
C GLN A 155 0.91 19.54 -19.51
N LYS A 156 0.28 18.42 -19.86
CA LYS A 156 0.14 17.26 -18.95
C LYS A 156 1.49 16.71 -18.56
N ASP A 157 2.37 16.50 -19.53
CA ASP A 157 3.71 16.00 -19.32
C ASP A 157 4.53 16.97 -18.45
N THR A 158 4.36 18.28 -18.68
CA THR A 158 5.01 19.31 -17.86
C THR A 158 4.60 19.21 -16.39
N ILE A 159 3.30 19.06 -16.11
CA ILE A 159 2.81 18.92 -14.73
C ILE A 159 3.37 17.65 -14.10
N ILE A 160 3.24 16.52 -14.79
CA ILE A 160 3.62 15.20 -14.24
C ILE A 160 5.13 15.10 -14.00
N ASN A 161 5.96 15.64 -14.92
CA ASN A 161 7.41 15.61 -14.78
C ASN A 161 7.94 16.60 -13.73
N ASN A 162 7.14 17.59 -13.34
CA ASN A 162 7.52 18.60 -12.34
C ASN A 162 6.96 18.30 -10.95
N LEU A 163 6.41 17.10 -10.71
CA LEU A 163 6.00 16.69 -9.37
C LEU A 163 7.20 16.64 -8.42
N ILE A 164 6.99 17.13 -7.22
CA ILE A 164 7.99 17.11 -6.14
C ILE A 164 7.61 15.95 -5.21
N PHE A 165 8.48 14.97 -5.12
CA PHE A 165 8.26 13.82 -4.25
C PHE A 165 8.85 14.07 -2.86
N PHE A 166 8.12 13.67 -1.84
CA PHE A 166 8.55 13.71 -0.45
C PHE A 166 8.10 12.40 0.25
N GLU A 167 8.73 12.08 1.36
CA GLU A 167 8.39 10.90 2.16
C GLU A 167 7.43 11.27 3.29
N THR A 168 7.63 12.43 3.89
CA THR A 168 6.79 12.94 4.99
C THR A 168 6.36 14.38 4.72
N PRO A 169 5.20 14.83 5.28
CA PRO A 169 4.70 16.19 5.08
C PRO A 169 5.63 17.30 5.57
N ASP A 170 6.64 16.97 6.38
CA ASP A 170 7.58 17.93 6.98
C ASP A 170 8.80 18.25 6.07
N GLU A 171 8.91 17.56 4.93
CA GLU A 171 9.92 17.79 3.90
C GLU A 171 9.44 18.81 2.86
#